data_08db351006fb86f0d15ee021c145c2f9
#
_entry.id   08db351006fb86f0d15ee021c145c2f9
#
_cell.length_a   1.000
_cell.length_b   1.000
_cell.length_c   1.000
_cell.angle_alpha   90.00
_cell.angle_beta   90.00
_cell.angle_gamma   90.00
#
_symmetry.space_group_name_H-M   'P 1'
#
loop_
_entity.id
_entity.type
_entity.pdbx_description
1 polymer ?
#
loop_
_entity_poly.entity_id
_entity_poly.type
_entity_poly.pdbx_seq_one_letter_code
_entity_poly.pdbx_strand_id
1 'polypeptide(L)'
;NELPAYDIIRAIVRFADNIRQSVNERKEQTLAREQEIFNSFLRLVNMNASKERTISFYADNLCITRNYLSIIISRFSGVTAKKWIERAVIMEAKALLKFSALSILEIAYELNFPNDSFFNKYFKRIVGITPMRYRKS
;
A
#
# COMPACT_ATOMS: atom_id res chain seq x y z
N ASN A 1 50.33 -36.57 -1.84
CA ASN A 1 49.46 -35.82 -2.75
C ASN A 1 48.66 -34.75 -2.04
N GLU A 2 49.38 -33.74 -1.55
CA GLU A 2 48.74 -32.59 -0.94
C GLU A 2 48.34 -31.62 -2.02
N LEU A 3 47.12 -31.10 -1.92
CA LEU A 3 46.67 -30.00 -2.76
C LEU A 3 47.55 -28.79 -2.45
N PRO A 4 48.04 -28.10 -3.49
CA PRO A 4 48.75 -26.84 -3.26
C PRO A 4 47.90 -25.87 -2.48
N ALA A 5 48.51 -25.08 -1.59
CA ALA A 5 47.79 -24.05 -0.83
C ALA A 5 47.02 -23.11 -1.73
N TYR A 6 47.53 -22.84 -2.92
CA TYR A 6 46.88 -22.05 -3.94
C TYR A 6 45.51 -22.62 -4.37
N ASP A 7 45.44 -23.95 -4.54
CA ASP A 7 44.17 -24.59 -4.96
C ASP A 7 43.12 -24.58 -3.83
N ILE A 8 43.59 -24.71 -2.57
CA ILE A 8 42.71 -24.61 -1.41
C ILE A 8 42.13 -23.20 -1.31
N ILE A 9 42.95 -22.18 -1.47
CA ILE A 9 42.53 -20.77 -1.45
C ILE A 9 41.54 -20.51 -2.57
N ARG A 10 41.79 -21.00 -3.77
CA ARG A 10 40.89 -20.88 -4.90
C ARG A 10 39.51 -21.49 -4.62
N ALA A 11 39.49 -22.68 -4.02
CA ALA A 11 38.27 -23.37 -3.67
C ALA A 11 37.44 -22.57 -2.64
N ILE A 12 38.14 -22.00 -1.64
CA ILE A 12 37.50 -21.17 -0.61
C ILE A 12 36.87 -19.91 -1.24
N VAL A 13 37.65 -19.23 -2.08
CA VAL A 13 37.18 -18.01 -2.78
C VAL A 13 35.97 -18.31 -3.66
N ARG A 14 36.01 -19.42 -4.41
CA ARG A 14 34.90 -19.86 -5.23
C ARG A 14 33.64 -20.15 -4.41
N PHE A 15 33.80 -20.82 -3.28
CA PHE A 15 32.72 -21.14 -2.36
C PHE A 15 32.09 -19.86 -1.77
N ALA A 16 32.93 -18.91 -1.35
CA ALA A 16 32.47 -17.62 -0.83
C ALA A 16 31.71 -16.82 -1.91
N ASP A 17 32.19 -16.83 -3.15
CA ASP A 17 31.55 -16.14 -4.25
C ASP A 17 30.17 -16.77 -4.58
N ASN A 18 30.09 -18.10 -4.56
CA ASN A 18 28.82 -18.82 -4.77
C ASN A 18 27.78 -18.47 -3.69
N ILE A 19 28.22 -18.38 -2.43
CA ILE A 19 27.33 -17.97 -1.33
C ILE A 19 26.84 -16.54 -1.54
N ARG A 20 27.74 -15.62 -1.88
CA ARG A 20 27.40 -14.22 -2.13
C ARG A 20 26.39 -14.10 -3.25
N GLN A 21 26.59 -14.82 -4.35
CA GLN A 21 25.68 -14.83 -5.49
C GLN A 21 24.30 -15.35 -5.10
N SER A 22 24.23 -16.44 -4.34
CA SER A 22 22.94 -16.99 -3.85
C SER A 22 22.20 -16.02 -2.97
N VAL A 23 22.90 -15.30 -2.07
CA VAL A 23 22.31 -14.29 -1.20
C VAL A 23 21.77 -13.12 -2.03
N ASN A 24 22.52 -12.66 -3.04
CA ASN A 24 22.08 -11.58 -3.92
C ASN A 24 20.85 -11.97 -4.74
N GLU A 25 20.81 -13.17 -5.27
CA GLU A 25 19.66 -13.69 -6.01
C GLU A 25 18.41 -13.73 -5.14
N ARG A 26 18.51 -14.17 -3.88
CA ARG A 26 17.41 -14.17 -2.92
C ARG A 26 16.91 -12.77 -2.62
N LYS A 27 17.81 -11.81 -2.46
CA LYS A 27 17.46 -10.41 -2.24
C LYS A 27 16.71 -9.83 -3.43
N GLU A 28 17.17 -10.11 -4.65
CA GLU A 28 16.51 -9.67 -5.89
C GLU A 28 15.11 -10.27 -6.01
N GLN A 29 14.94 -11.56 -5.71
CA GLN A 29 13.63 -12.22 -5.72
C GLN A 29 12.70 -11.64 -4.68
N THR A 30 13.19 -11.33 -3.48
CA THR A 30 12.41 -10.72 -2.41
C THR A 30 11.95 -9.32 -2.81
N LEU A 31 12.84 -8.51 -3.38
CA LEU A 31 12.50 -7.16 -3.87
C LEU A 31 11.46 -7.21 -4.98
N ALA A 32 11.60 -8.15 -5.92
CA ALA A 32 10.63 -8.32 -6.99
C ALA A 32 9.25 -8.68 -6.45
N ARG A 33 9.18 -9.57 -5.47
CA ARG A 33 7.94 -9.96 -4.80
C ARG A 33 7.31 -8.79 -4.06
N GLU A 34 8.12 -8.03 -3.32
CA GLU A 34 7.63 -6.86 -2.58
C GLU A 34 7.12 -5.77 -3.52
N GLN A 35 7.77 -5.59 -4.67
CA GLN A 35 7.29 -4.68 -5.70
C GLN A 35 5.92 -5.12 -6.24
N GLU A 36 5.72 -6.42 -6.46
CA GLU A 36 4.43 -6.96 -6.89
C GLU A 36 3.35 -6.75 -5.83
N ILE A 37 3.69 -6.92 -4.55
CA ILE A 37 2.77 -6.66 -3.43
C ILE A 37 2.36 -5.18 -3.44
N PHE A 38 3.33 -4.29 -3.59
CA PHE A 38 3.07 -2.86 -3.65
C PHE A 38 2.15 -2.51 -4.83
N ASN A 39 2.44 -3.01 -6.01
CA ASN A 39 1.62 -2.78 -7.19
C ASN A 39 0.20 -3.34 -7.03
N SER A 40 0.07 -4.53 -6.45
CA SER A 40 -1.23 -5.15 -6.17
C SER A 40 -2.02 -4.36 -5.14
N PHE A 41 -1.35 -3.83 -4.11
CA PHE A 41 -1.99 -2.96 -3.13
C PHE A 41 -2.57 -1.72 -3.80
N LEU A 42 -1.82 -1.05 -4.66
CA LEU A 42 -2.32 0.14 -5.35
C LEU A 42 -3.54 -0.17 -6.21
N ARG A 43 -3.54 -1.31 -6.91
CA ARG A 43 -4.70 -1.75 -7.70
C ARG A 43 -5.91 -2.03 -6.81
N LEU A 44 -5.71 -2.75 -5.70
CA LEU A 44 -6.80 -3.05 -4.76
C LEU A 44 -7.38 -1.79 -4.12
N VAL A 45 -6.53 -0.83 -3.75
CA VAL A 45 -6.98 0.46 -3.21
C VAL A 45 -7.82 1.19 -4.26
N ASN A 46 -7.36 1.25 -5.48
CA ASN A 46 -8.08 1.91 -6.56
C ASN A 46 -9.47 1.30 -6.79
N MET A 47 -9.59 -0.02 -6.63
CA MET A 47 -10.85 -0.74 -6.85
C MET A 47 -11.78 -0.74 -5.65
N ASN A 48 -11.26 -0.66 -4.43
CA ASN A 48 -12.03 -0.95 -3.22
C ASN A 48 -12.08 0.17 -2.18
N ALA A 49 -11.29 1.24 -2.33
CA ALA A 49 -11.17 2.26 -1.27
C ALA A 49 -12.50 2.94 -0.94
N SER A 50 -13.41 3.06 -1.91
CA SER A 50 -14.74 3.61 -1.65
C SER A 50 -15.55 2.79 -0.64
N LYS A 51 -15.28 1.50 -0.53
CA LYS A 51 -16.00 0.58 0.36
C LYS A 51 -15.15 0.06 1.51
N GLU A 52 -13.84 -0.06 1.33
CA GLU A 52 -12.94 -0.74 2.24
C GLU A 52 -11.79 0.18 2.66
N ARG A 53 -11.78 0.61 3.92
CA ARG A 53 -10.82 1.59 4.43
C ARG A 53 -9.80 1.03 5.41
N THR A 54 -9.93 -0.23 5.81
CA THR A 54 -9.03 -0.84 6.79
C THR A 54 -7.86 -1.52 6.10
N ILE A 55 -6.66 -1.39 6.69
CA ILE A 55 -5.48 -2.07 6.16
C ILE A 55 -5.63 -3.60 6.19
N SER A 56 -6.42 -4.11 7.16
CA SER A 56 -6.70 -5.54 7.28
C SER A 56 -7.29 -6.13 6.01
N PHE A 57 -8.24 -5.44 5.40
CA PHE A 57 -8.86 -5.90 4.15
C PHE A 57 -7.80 -6.14 3.07
N TYR A 58 -6.89 -5.20 2.90
CA TYR A 58 -5.86 -5.29 1.85
C TYR A 58 -4.81 -6.36 2.18
N ALA A 59 -4.39 -6.43 3.43
CA ALA A 59 -3.43 -7.45 3.86
C ALA A 59 -3.99 -8.86 3.69
N ASP A 60 -5.26 -9.06 4.06
CA ASP A 60 -5.94 -10.35 3.92
C ASP A 60 -6.04 -10.77 2.45
N ASN A 61 -6.40 -9.83 1.57
CA ASN A 61 -6.47 -10.09 0.13
C ASN A 61 -5.11 -10.44 -0.47
N LEU A 62 -4.04 -9.90 0.08
CA LEU A 62 -2.68 -10.18 -0.38
C LEU A 62 -2.02 -11.34 0.36
N CYS A 63 -2.75 -11.97 1.28
CA CYS A 63 -2.27 -13.12 2.08
C CYS A 63 -0.99 -12.82 2.86
N ILE A 64 -0.89 -11.61 3.40
CA ILE A 64 0.24 -11.17 4.23
C ILE A 64 -0.28 -10.48 5.49
N THR A 65 0.61 -10.27 6.46
CA THR A 65 0.26 -9.57 7.68
C THR A 65 0.12 -8.07 7.42
N ARG A 66 -0.69 -7.40 8.23
CA ARG A 66 -0.83 -5.93 8.19
C ARG A 66 0.50 -5.24 8.39
N ASN A 67 1.31 -5.74 9.32
CA ASN A 67 2.61 -5.15 9.62
C ASN A 67 3.57 -5.25 8.43
N TYR A 68 3.60 -6.41 7.79
CA TYR A 68 4.44 -6.61 6.59
C TYR A 68 4.00 -5.70 5.45
N LEU A 69 2.70 -5.61 5.21
CA LEU A 69 2.16 -4.71 4.18
C LEU A 69 2.55 -3.26 4.48
N SER A 70 2.38 -2.81 5.73
CA SER A 70 2.74 -1.44 6.13
C SER A 70 4.21 -1.13 5.86
N ILE A 71 5.10 -2.07 6.17
CA ILE A 71 6.53 -1.91 5.93
C ILE A 71 6.83 -1.78 4.44
N ILE A 72 6.25 -2.65 3.60
CA ILE A 72 6.45 -2.61 2.15
C ILE A 72 5.99 -1.29 1.58
N ILE A 73 4.75 -0.87 1.90
CA ILE A 73 4.18 0.35 1.35
C ILE A 73 5.02 1.57 1.72
N SER A 74 5.41 1.70 2.98
CA SER A 74 6.24 2.81 3.44
C SER A 74 7.62 2.81 2.79
N ARG A 75 8.21 1.64 2.62
CA ARG A 75 9.54 1.51 2.02
C ARG A 75 9.55 1.92 0.55
N PHE A 76 8.56 1.47 -0.22
CA PHE A 76 8.50 1.73 -1.67
C PHE A 76 8.00 3.12 -2.02
N SER A 77 7.13 3.71 -1.19
CA SER A 77 6.49 4.98 -1.55
C SER A 77 6.84 6.15 -0.64
N GLY A 78 7.41 5.88 0.55
CA GLY A 78 7.61 6.91 1.56
C GLY A 78 6.31 7.40 2.20
N VAL A 79 5.17 6.80 1.88
CA VAL A 79 3.84 7.16 2.34
C VAL A 79 3.22 5.94 2.99
N THR A 80 2.47 6.14 4.09
CA THR A 80 1.83 5.03 4.79
C THR A 80 0.68 4.44 3.98
N ALA A 81 0.38 3.17 4.20
CA ALA A 81 -0.77 2.52 3.58
C ALA A 81 -2.07 3.26 3.90
N LYS A 82 -2.22 3.72 5.15
CA LYS A 82 -3.38 4.50 5.57
C LYS A 82 -3.56 5.76 4.71
N LYS A 83 -2.49 6.48 4.43
CA LYS A 83 -2.56 7.69 3.58
C LYS A 83 -2.94 7.36 2.14
N TRP A 84 -2.47 6.26 1.59
CA TRP A 84 -2.89 5.82 0.26
C TRP A 84 -4.39 5.56 0.20
N ILE A 85 -4.92 4.86 1.21
CA ILE A 85 -6.36 4.57 1.32
C ILE A 85 -7.14 5.87 1.47
N GLU A 86 -6.72 6.75 2.36
CA GLU A 86 -7.36 8.05 2.59
C GLU A 86 -7.43 8.90 1.32
N ARG A 87 -6.32 8.97 0.58
CA ARG A 87 -6.28 9.70 -0.69
C ARG A 87 -7.30 9.18 -1.69
N ALA A 88 -7.40 7.86 -1.81
CA ALA A 88 -8.34 7.24 -2.74
C ALA A 88 -9.79 7.49 -2.35
N VAL A 89 -10.12 7.38 -1.06
CA VAL A 89 -11.47 7.69 -0.55
C VAL A 89 -11.83 9.14 -0.80
N ILE A 90 -10.91 10.05 -0.52
CA ILE A 90 -11.14 11.49 -0.71
C ILE A 90 -11.29 11.86 -2.18
N MET A 91 -10.52 11.24 -3.08
CA MET A 91 -10.71 11.45 -4.53
C MET A 91 -12.11 11.07 -4.97
N GLU A 92 -12.58 9.92 -4.53
CA GLU A 92 -13.94 9.44 -4.83
C GLU A 92 -14.99 10.40 -4.25
N ALA A 93 -14.80 10.81 -2.98
CA ALA A 93 -15.70 11.76 -2.33
C ALA A 93 -15.77 13.10 -3.06
N LYS A 94 -14.64 13.63 -3.47
CA LYS A 94 -14.56 14.90 -4.22
C LYS A 94 -15.27 14.79 -5.55
N ALA A 95 -15.10 13.68 -6.25
CA ALA A 95 -15.80 13.45 -7.52
C ALA A 95 -17.30 13.41 -7.33
N LEU A 96 -17.79 12.70 -6.32
CA LEU A 96 -19.22 12.64 -6.03
C LEU A 96 -19.78 14.01 -5.60
N LEU A 97 -19.01 14.77 -4.82
CA LEU A 97 -19.42 16.11 -4.38
C LEU A 97 -19.57 17.08 -5.56
N LYS A 98 -18.66 17.02 -6.52
CA LYS A 98 -18.63 17.96 -7.65
C LYS A 98 -19.45 17.52 -8.86
N PHE A 99 -19.55 16.21 -9.11
CA PHE A 99 -20.12 15.70 -10.35
C PHE A 99 -21.40 14.88 -10.18
N SER A 100 -21.94 14.80 -8.96
CA SER A 100 -23.22 14.14 -8.73
C SER A 100 -24.17 15.06 -7.98
N ALA A 101 -25.47 14.74 -8.05
CA ALA A 101 -26.52 15.43 -7.30
C ALA A 101 -26.81 14.74 -5.96
N LEU A 102 -26.02 13.75 -5.56
CA LEU A 102 -26.22 13.03 -4.31
C LEU A 102 -26.09 13.96 -3.10
N SER A 103 -26.94 13.76 -2.11
CA SER A 103 -26.83 14.47 -0.84
C SER A 103 -25.58 14.02 -0.09
N ILE A 104 -25.17 14.78 0.92
CA ILE A 104 -24.03 14.40 1.77
C ILE A 104 -24.28 13.04 2.44
N LEU A 105 -25.52 12.79 2.89
CA LEU A 105 -25.90 11.53 3.49
C LEU A 105 -25.81 10.37 2.48
N GLU A 106 -26.29 10.59 1.27
CA GLU A 106 -26.20 9.58 0.22
C GLU A 106 -24.75 9.26 -0.16
N ILE A 107 -23.90 10.28 -0.22
CA ILE A 107 -22.45 10.09 -0.46
C ILE A 107 -21.83 9.29 0.67
N ALA A 108 -22.17 9.62 1.92
CA ALA A 108 -21.68 8.89 3.08
C ALA A 108 -22.00 7.39 2.97
N TYR A 109 -23.21 7.05 2.61
CA TYR A 109 -23.61 5.65 2.43
C TYR A 109 -22.93 5.01 1.21
N GLU A 110 -22.80 5.74 0.13
CA GLU A 110 -22.11 5.27 -1.07
C GLU A 110 -20.64 4.89 -0.76
N LEU A 111 -20.01 5.66 0.11
CA LEU A 111 -18.63 5.42 0.55
C LEU A 111 -18.55 4.54 1.79
N ASN A 112 -19.65 3.88 2.14
CA ASN A 112 -19.72 2.92 3.24
C ASN A 112 -19.37 3.51 4.62
N PHE A 113 -19.80 4.76 4.87
CA PHE A 113 -19.75 5.35 6.20
C PHE A 113 -21.04 5.03 6.95
N PRO A 114 -20.97 4.87 8.30
CA PRO A 114 -22.18 4.58 9.09
C PRO A 114 -23.26 5.66 8.99
N ASN A 115 -22.84 6.92 8.86
CA ASN A 115 -23.72 8.08 8.72
C ASN A 115 -22.93 9.27 8.18
N ASP A 116 -23.63 10.39 7.98
CA ASP A 116 -23.02 11.61 7.47
C ASP A 116 -22.04 12.27 8.45
N SER A 117 -22.26 12.12 9.76
CA SER A 117 -21.36 12.70 10.77
C SER A 117 -19.96 12.09 10.69
N PHE A 118 -19.84 10.77 10.52
CA PHE A 118 -18.55 10.12 10.34
C PHE A 118 -17.87 10.56 9.05
N PHE A 119 -18.62 10.65 7.97
CA PHE A 119 -18.10 11.13 6.68
C PHE A 119 -17.62 12.59 6.79
N ASN A 120 -18.43 13.46 7.38
CA ASN A 120 -18.07 14.87 7.57
C ASN A 120 -16.75 15.02 8.35
N LYS A 121 -16.61 14.28 9.45
CA LYS A 121 -15.38 14.32 10.26
C LYS A 121 -14.18 13.80 9.49
N TYR A 122 -14.34 12.69 8.79
CA TYR A 122 -13.28 12.07 7.99
C TYR A 122 -12.81 13.04 6.90
N PHE A 123 -13.73 13.57 6.13
CA PHE A 123 -13.42 14.49 5.04
C PHE A 123 -12.76 15.78 5.55
N LYS A 124 -13.33 16.38 6.58
CA LYS A 124 -12.79 17.64 7.15
C LYS A 124 -11.41 17.45 7.74
N ARG A 125 -11.15 16.29 8.37
CA ARG A 125 -9.83 15.99 8.93
C ARG A 125 -8.75 15.95 7.85
N ILE A 126 -9.08 15.40 6.69
CA ILE A 126 -8.09 15.21 5.62
C ILE A 126 -8.02 16.43 4.71
N VAL A 127 -9.15 17.01 4.35
CA VAL A 127 -9.23 18.11 3.37
C VAL A 127 -9.13 19.49 4.04
N GLY A 128 -9.58 19.61 5.28
CA GLY A 128 -9.55 20.86 6.04
C GLY A 128 -10.86 21.63 6.04
N ILE A 129 -11.79 21.31 5.15
CA ILE A 129 -13.12 21.92 5.10
C ILE A 129 -14.18 20.81 5.03
N THR A 130 -15.44 21.18 5.34
CA THR A 130 -16.55 20.22 5.28
C THR A 130 -16.87 19.81 3.85
N PRO A 131 -17.47 18.64 3.64
CA PRO A 131 -17.93 18.24 2.31
C PRO A 131 -18.87 19.26 1.64
N MET A 132 -19.81 19.79 2.39
CA MET A 132 -20.76 20.79 1.84
C MET A 132 -20.02 22.06 1.40
N ARG A 133 -19.07 22.52 2.19
CA ARG A 133 -18.26 23.69 1.84
C ARG A 133 -17.41 23.42 0.60
N TYR A 134 -16.84 22.25 0.51
CA TYR A 134 -16.08 21.82 -0.68
C TYR A 134 -16.97 21.82 -1.92
N ARG A 135 -18.19 21.27 -1.80
CA ARG A 135 -19.15 21.23 -2.92
C ARG A 135 -19.45 22.62 -3.48
N LYS A 136 -19.58 23.60 -2.60
CA LYS A 136 -19.92 24.98 -2.95
C LYS A 136 -18.73 25.82 -3.42
N SER A 137 -17.52 25.31 -3.24
CA SER A 137 -16.31 26.06 -3.60
C SER A 137 -16.04 26.15 -5.10
#